data_688912cac4d9909550f9fb13bcc2d875
#
_entry.id   688912cac4d9909550f9fb13bcc2d875
#
_cell.length_a   1.000
_cell.length_b   1.000
_cell.length_c   1.000
_cell.angle_alpha   90.00
_cell.angle_beta   90.00
_cell.angle_gamma   90.00
#
_symmetry.space_group_name_H-M   'P 1'
#
loop_
_entity.id
_entity.type
_entity.pdbx_description
1 polymer ?
#
loop_
_entity_poly.entity_id
_entity_poly.type
_entity_poly.pdbx_seq_one_letter_code
_entity_poly.pdbx_strand_id
1 'polypeptide(L)'
;MRKYIFFFLFLTILLGACSSNDDGIDITSCADGIMNGSETGIDCGGACAPCNVSVEAPASYQFTRNGENTVDFNGQTTRLAMGAELASSLKNPGKSSEALLAMFAHVEGESNFEDAALNSSDKNIKSKTAASADYFSDNATAQALIRADFEGWIEAQVAEVFPNWNTAAQAGISGQIADGSSTRYINALGLEYDQMVVKGLIGAWVVDQTINNYLSTSVLDEGENRAENDMGNVEEGKSYTTMEHKWDEAYGYVYGLNQDASDPNADLGADDYLNKYIGRVEGDPDFQGIADAIFQAFKLGRAAIVAGDYDLRDEQAKIIQQKVSEIIGIRAVYYLQQAKPSLSQEVPAFGTAFHDLSEGYGFIYSLQFTKNPSTNAPYFSASEVDAMIEDLLDDGPNGLWDVEITTLDAISETISQRFEFTLEQAAE
;
A
#
# COMPACT_ATOMS: atom_id res chain seq x y z
N MET A 1 -96.78 31.33 11.73
CA MET A 1 -96.98 32.77 11.55
C MET A 1 -95.60 33.37 11.18
N ARG A 2 -95.58 33.93 9.96
CA ARG A 2 -94.97 35.20 9.54
C ARG A 2 -93.56 35.51 10.06
N LYS A 3 -92.57 36.00 9.27
CA LYS A 3 -92.57 36.88 8.10
C LYS A 3 -91.22 36.80 7.38
N TYR A 4 -91.22 36.93 6.05
CA TYR A 4 -90.03 37.18 5.19
C TYR A 4 -89.56 38.62 5.36
N ILE A 5 -88.19 38.84 5.32
CA ILE A 5 -87.65 40.14 4.93
C ILE A 5 -86.47 39.85 4.00
N PHE A 6 -86.57 40.31 2.78
CA PHE A 6 -85.53 40.42 1.77
C PHE A 6 -84.61 41.59 2.13
N PHE A 7 -83.32 41.42 2.01
CA PHE A 7 -82.41 42.55 1.97
C PHE A 7 -81.49 42.39 0.76
N PHE A 8 -81.50 43.38 -0.09
CA PHE A 8 -80.66 43.55 -1.26
C PHE A 8 -79.23 43.86 -0.79
N LEU A 9 -78.23 43.17 -1.35
CA LEU A 9 -76.80 43.47 -1.10
C LEU A 9 -76.21 44.14 -2.34
N PHE A 10 -75.77 45.36 -2.16
CA PHE A 10 -75.08 46.17 -3.15
C PHE A 10 -73.66 45.58 -3.35
N LEU A 11 -73.32 45.25 -4.60
CA LEU A 11 -71.97 44.80 -5.02
C LEU A 11 -71.13 46.03 -5.33
N THR A 12 -70.25 46.43 -4.44
CA THR A 12 -69.18 47.41 -4.70
C THR A 12 -67.93 46.69 -5.19
N ILE A 13 -67.62 46.90 -6.46
CA ILE A 13 -66.36 46.44 -7.06
C ILE A 13 -65.25 47.43 -6.63
N LEU A 14 -64.36 46.99 -5.70
CA LEU A 14 -63.07 47.64 -5.39
C LEU A 14 -62.06 47.11 -6.35
N LEU A 15 -61.55 47.87 -7.30
CA LEU A 15 -60.39 47.66 -8.09
C LEU A 15 -59.17 47.92 -7.16
N GLY A 16 -58.65 46.85 -6.55
CA GLY A 16 -57.36 46.88 -5.91
C GLY A 16 -56.27 46.74 -6.97
N ALA A 17 -55.43 47.77 -7.14
CA ALA A 17 -54.21 47.68 -7.90
C ALA A 17 -53.25 46.79 -7.13
N CYS A 18 -52.93 45.61 -7.66
CA CYS A 18 -51.77 44.84 -7.24
C CYS A 18 -50.50 45.58 -7.71
N SER A 19 -49.78 46.19 -6.79
CA SER A 19 -48.35 46.45 -7.02
C SER A 19 -47.64 45.10 -7.00
N SER A 20 -47.15 44.66 -8.11
CA SER A 20 -46.18 43.56 -8.17
C SER A 20 -44.89 44.03 -7.50
N ASN A 21 -44.73 43.70 -6.20
CA ASN A 21 -43.40 43.52 -5.68
C ASN A 21 -42.90 42.20 -6.29
N ASP A 22 -42.10 42.34 -7.31
CA ASP A 22 -41.31 41.28 -7.88
C ASP A 22 -40.13 41.01 -6.90
N ASP A 23 -40.45 40.49 -5.71
CA ASP A 23 -39.49 39.76 -4.93
C ASP A 23 -39.35 38.43 -5.66
N GLY A 24 -38.40 38.41 -6.61
CA GLY A 24 -38.02 37.21 -7.34
C GLY A 24 -37.64 36.13 -6.31
N ILE A 25 -38.61 35.22 -6.08
CA ILE A 25 -38.26 33.93 -5.53
C ILE A 25 -37.39 33.30 -6.61
N ASP A 26 -36.12 33.32 -6.39
CA ASP A 26 -35.14 32.59 -7.20
C ASP A 26 -35.50 31.11 -7.06
N ILE A 27 -36.36 30.62 -7.95
CA ILE A 27 -36.70 29.21 -8.04
C ILE A 27 -35.51 28.57 -8.75
N THR A 28 -34.49 28.19 -7.97
CA THR A 28 -33.43 27.32 -8.46
C THR A 28 -34.06 26.03 -8.94
N SER A 29 -34.26 25.92 -10.25
CA SER A 29 -34.66 24.68 -10.90
C SER A 29 -33.42 23.93 -11.32
N CYS A 30 -33.12 22.82 -10.69
CA CYS A 30 -32.03 21.95 -11.07
C CYS A 30 -32.17 21.27 -12.44
N ALA A 31 -32.96 21.87 -13.35
CA ALA A 31 -33.23 21.34 -14.70
C ALA A 31 -33.77 22.44 -15.66
N ASP A 32 -33.31 23.69 -15.52
CA ASP A 32 -33.77 24.80 -16.36
C ASP A 32 -32.76 25.24 -17.44
N GLY A 33 -31.56 24.61 -17.43
CA GLY A 33 -30.50 24.89 -18.39
C GLY A 33 -29.73 26.20 -18.11
N ILE A 34 -29.88 26.79 -16.93
CA ILE A 34 -29.25 28.07 -16.55
C ILE A 34 -28.53 27.90 -15.22
N MET A 35 -27.28 28.27 -15.15
CA MET A 35 -26.54 28.33 -13.89
C MET A 35 -27.07 29.50 -13.04
N ASN A 36 -27.81 29.21 -11.96
CA ASN A 36 -28.40 30.20 -11.06
C ASN A 36 -28.45 29.75 -9.60
N GLY A 37 -28.89 30.60 -8.69
CA GLY A 37 -28.99 30.33 -7.27
C GLY A 37 -27.63 29.94 -6.63
N SER A 38 -27.55 28.75 -6.05
CA SER A 38 -26.32 28.21 -5.43
C SER A 38 -25.57 27.20 -6.31
N GLU A 39 -25.99 27.04 -7.56
CA GLU A 39 -25.36 26.11 -8.48
C GLU A 39 -23.89 26.44 -8.76
N THR A 40 -23.07 25.42 -8.90
CA THR A 40 -21.65 25.52 -9.29
C THR A 40 -21.39 25.15 -10.75
N GLY A 41 -22.45 24.66 -11.45
CA GLY A 41 -22.52 24.41 -12.87
C GLY A 41 -23.97 24.47 -13.33
N ILE A 42 -24.25 24.40 -14.63
CA ILE A 42 -25.64 24.45 -15.17
C ILE A 42 -26.41 23.24 -14.65
N ASP A 43 -27.52 23.49 -13.95
CA ASP A 43 -28.42 22.48 -13.36
C ASP A 43 -27.72 21.53 -12.36
N CYS A 44 -26.57 21.90 -11.76
CA CYS A 44 -25.84 21.03 -10.85
C CYS A 44 -25.04 21.81 -9.80
N GLY A 45 -24.70 21.13 -8.69
CA GLY A 45 -23.98 21.71 -7.57
C GLY A 45 -24.84 22.54 -6.63
N GLY A 46 -24.31 22.98 -5.52
CA GLY A 46 -25.05 23.72 -4.50
C GLY A 46 -26.21 22.93 -3.93
N ALA A 47 -27.44 23.42 -4.12
CA ALA A 47 -28.67 22.74 -3.70
C ALA A 47 -29.15 21.66 -4.69
N CYS A 48 -28.55 21.60 -5.89
CA CYS A 48 -28.84 20.61 -6.91
C CYS A 48 -27.95 19.38 -6.80
N ALA A 49 -28.17 18.36 -7.64
CA ALA A 49 -27.29 17.23 -7.73
C ALA A 49 -25.85 17.68 -8.05
N PRO A 50 -24.82 17.03 -7.53
CA PRO A 50 -23.43 17.36 -7.86
C PRO A 50 -23.22 17.44 -9.37
N CYS A 51 -22.40 18.40 -9.82
CA CYS A 51 -22.02 18.45 -11.22
C CYS A 51 -21.26 17.19 -11.59
N ASN A 52 -21.67 16.48 -12.65
CA ASN A 52 -20.84 15.46 -13.27
C ASN A 52 -19.66 16.15 -13.98
N VAL A 53 -18.71 16.64 -13.23
CA VAL A 53 -17.41 17.02 -13.78
C VAL A 53 -16.71 15.68 -14.08
N SER A 54 -16.49 15.38 -15.34
CA SER A 54 -15.62 14.26 -15.71
C SER A 54 -14.23 14.57 -15.18
N VAL A 55 -13.85 13.95 -14.05
CA VAL A 55 -12.50 14.06 -13.53
C VAL A 55 -11.59 13.23 -14.42
N GLU A 56 -10.54 13.85 -14.96
CA GLU A 56 -9.57 13.18 -15.81
C GLU A 56 -8.23 13.04 -15.06
N ALA A 57 -7.57 11.92 -15.26
CA ALA A 57 -6.21 11.72 -14.73
C ALA A 57 -5.25 12.69 -15.44
N PRO A 58 -4.42 13.45 -14.70
CA PRO A 58 -3.41 14.28 -15.32
C PRO A 58 -2.34 13.42 -16.02
N ALA A 59 -1.58 14.02 -16.93
CA ALA A 59 -0.51 13.32 -17.65
C ALA A 59 0.58 12.77 -16.69
N SER A 60 0.88 13.52 -15.63
CA SER A 60 1.87 13.15 -14.62
C SER A 60 1.30 13.33 -13.20
N TYR A 61 1.97 12.76 -12.18
CA TYR A 61 1.60 12.95 -10.77
C TYR A 61 2.12 14.31 -10.26
N GLN A 62 1.54 15.39 -10.81
CA GLN A 62 1.88 16.77 -10.46
C GLN A 62 0.60 17.55 -10.19
N PHE A 63 0.52 18.11 -8.99
CA PHE A 63 -0.63 18.86 -8.54
C PHE A 63 -0.18 20.20 -7.94
N THR A 64 -0.88 21.27 -8.27
CA THR A 64 -0.53 22.62 -7.82
C THR A 64 -1.76 23.35 -7.29
N ARG A 65 -1.55 24.22 -6.30
CA ARG A 65 -2.54 25.17 -5.80
C ARG A 65 -1.91 26.57 -5.76
N ASN A 66 -2.53 27.54 -6.43
CA ASN A 66 -2.00 28.89 -6.55
C ASN A 66 -0.57 28.99 -7.10
N GLY A 67 -0.16 28.01 -7.93
CA GLY A 67 1.18 27.94 -8.50
C GLY A 67 2.21 27.20 -7.65
N GLU A 68 1.88 26.82 -6.41
CA GLU A 68 2.74 26.04 -5.52
C GLU A 68 2.46 24.54 -5.66
N ASN A 69 3.51 23.72 -5.58
CA ASN A 69 3.38 22.26 -5.57
C ASN A 69 2.63 21.81 -4.31
N THR A 70 1.66 20.91 -4.47
CA THR A 70 0.88 20.33 -3.36
C THR A 70 1.25 18.89 -3.03
N VAL A 71 2.18 18.27 -3.77
CA VAL A 71 2.61 16.89 -3.55
C VAL A 71 3.77 16.85 -2.56
N ASP A 72 3.61 16.10 -1.48
CA ASP A 72 4.66 15.90 -0.46
C ASP A 72 4.62 14.46 0.09
N PHE A 73 5.73 13.73 -0.07
CA PHE A 73 5.95 12.37 0.45
C PHE A 73 7.39 12.17 0.97
N ASN A 74 8.04 13.25 1.41
CA ASN A 74 9.43 13.20 1.86
C ASN A 74 9.68 12.19 2.98
N GLY A 75 8.70 12.00 3.88
CA GLY A 75 8.80 11.02 4.97
C GLY A 75 8.89 9.57 4.47
N GLN A 76 8.21 9.24 3.37
CA GLN A 76 8.23 7.91 2.75
C GLN A 76 9.56 7.67 2.04
N THR A 77 10.03 8.64 1.27
CA THR A 77 11.35 8.61 0.62
C THR A 77 12.47 8.38 1.65
N THR A 78 12.43 9.12 2.76
CA THR A 78 13.40 8.95 3.86
C THR A 78 13.39 7.54 4.45
N ARG A 79 12.19 6.99 4.72
CA ARG A 79 12.08 5.61 5.26
C ARG A 79 12.54 4.55 4.26
N LEU A 80 12.24 4.71 2.97
CA LEU A 80 12.71 3.79 1.92
C LEU A 80 14.25 3.80 1.85
N ALA A 81 14.89 4.96 1.98
CA ALA A 81 16.34 5.07 2.05
C ALA A 81 16.91 4.40 3.32
N MET A 82 16.27 4.58 4.49
CA MET A 82 16.62 3.86 5.72
C MET A 82 16.52 2.35 5.53
N GLY A 83 15.48 1.88 4.86
CA GLY A 83 15.27 0.47 4.54
C GLY A 83 16.36 -0.09 3.64
N ALA A 84 16.81 0.65 2.64
CA ALA A 84 17.90 0.24 1.75
C ALA A 84 19.23 0.06 2.52
N GLU A 85 19.56 0.98 3.43
CA GLU A 85 20.75 0.84 4.28
C GLU A 85 20.63 -0.33 5.27
N LEU A 86 19.45 -0.56 5.84
CA LEU A 86 19.20 -1.74 6.71
C LEU A 86 19.39 -3.04 5.92
N ALA A 87 18.80 -3.15 4.73
CA ALA A 87 18.93 -4.32 3.85
C ALA A 87 20.40 -4.62 3.48
N SER A 88 21.17 -3.57 3.20
CA SER A 88 22.61 -3.69 2.96
C SER A 88 23.37 -4.13 4.23
N SER A 89 23.02 -3.56 5.38
CA SER A 89 23.68 -3.82 6.67
C SER A 89 23.42 -5.24 7.20
N LEU A 90 22.26 -5.84 6.90
CA LEU A 90 21.97 -7.25 7.23
C LEU A 90 22.91 -8.25 6.54
N LYS A 91 23.63 -7.84 5.51
CA LYS A 91 24.66 -8.63 4.81
C LYS A 91 26.08 -8.31 5.26
N ASN A 92 26.26 -7.55 6.33
CA ASN A 92 27.58 -7.16 6.84
C ASN A 92 27.85 -7.83 8.21
N PRO A 93 28.67 -8.90 8.25
CA PRO A 93 28.95 -9.64 9.49
C PRO A 93 29.74 -8.83 10.54
N GLY A 94 30.16 -7.60 10.22
CA GLY A 94 30.74 -6.68 11.18
C GLY A 94 29.73 -5.86 12.00
N LYS A 95 28.45 -5.95 11.69
CA LYS A 95 27.39 -5.24 12.44
C LYS A 95 26.95 -6.06 13.66
N SER A 96 26.59 -5.37 14.74
CA SER A 96 26.00 -6.00 15.94
C SER A 96 24.46 -5.97 15.86
N SER A 97 23.80 -6.80 16.68
CA SER A 97 22.34 -6.79 16.82
C SER A 97 21.82 -5.40 17.22
N GLU A 98 22.48 -4.75 18.18
CA GLU A 98 22.10 -3.42 18.66
C GLU A 98 22.17 -2.38 17.52
N ALA A 99 23.21 -2.47 16.66
CA ALA A 99 23.33 -1.55 15.54
C ALA A 99 22.24 -1.75 14.49
N LEU A 100 21.90 -3.00 14.13
CA LEU A 100 20.84 -3.30 13.17
C LEU A 100 19.45 -2.98 13.71
N LEU A 101 19.18 -3.30 14.98
CA LEU A 101 17.93 -2.95 15.66
C LEU A 101 17.78 -1.43 15.79
N ALA A 102 18.88 -0.70 16.02
CA ALA A 102 18.88 0.76 16.05
C ALA A 102 18.60 1.37 14.66
N MET A 103 19.01 0.73 13.56
CA MET A 103 18.60 1.15 12.21
C MET A 103 17.09 0.94 11.98
N PHE A 104 16.53 -0.17 12.44
CA PHE A 104 15.10 -0.47 12.31
C PHE A 104 14.23 0.49 13.14
N ALA A 105 14.65 0.81 14.38
CA ALA A 105 13.93 1.62 15.35
C ALA A 105 14.53 3.02 15.55
N HIS A 106 15.15 3.60 14.53
CA HIS A 106 15.91 4.85 14.60
C HIS A 106 15.25 5.94 15.46
N VAL A 107 16.09 6.68 16.16
CA VAL A 107 15.72 7.87 16.95
C VAL A 107 16.51 9.05 16.40
N GLU A 108 15.83 10.18 16.18
CA GLU A 108 16.40 11.41 15.65
C GLU A 108 17.69 11.82 16.39
N GLY A 109 18.73 12.10 15.62
CA GLY A 109 20.04 12.52 16.12
C GLY A 109 21.00 11.38 16.45
N GLU A 110 20.54 10.12 16.47
CA GLU A 110 21.41 8.96 16.63
C GLU A 110 22.13 8.59 15.33
N SER A 111 23.41 8.22 15.40
CA SER A 111 24.23 7.89 14.22
C SER A 111 24.06 6.43 13.83
N ASN A 112 22.88 6.06 13.33
CA ASN A 112 22.55 4.69 12.95
C ASN A 112 22.87 4.37 11.49
N PHE A 113 22.86 5.40 10.61
CA PHE A 113 23.03 5.29 9.16
C PHE A 113 24.33 5.92 8.69
N GLU A 114 24.81 5.51 7.52
CA GLU A 114 25.96 6.15 6.87
C GLU A 114 25.59 7.54 6.34
N ASP A 115 24.37 7.70 5.82
CA ASP A 115 23.84 8.99 5.41
C ASP A 115 23.44 9.85 6.62
N ALA A 116 24.15 10.97 6.80
CA ALA A 116 23.89 11.92 7.88
C ALA A 116 22.48 12.54 7.83
N ALA A 117 21.85 12.63 6.65
CA ALA A 117 20.50 13.13 6.52
C ALA A 117 19.48 12.20 7.16
N LEU A 118 19.70 10.89 7.06
CA LEU A 118 18.85 9.87 7.70
C LEU A 118 18.97 9.95 9.23
N ASN A 119 20.18 10.17 9.74
CA ASN A 119 20.44 10.31 11.18
C ASN A 119 19.73 11.53 11.80
N SER A 120 19.53 12.58 11.02
CA SER A 120 18.85 13.81 11.46
C SER A 120 17.33 13.75 11.36
N SER A 121 16.78 12.65 10.84
CA SER A 121 15.36 12.48 10.61
C SER A 121 14.65 11.96 11.87
N ASP A 122 13.43 12.41 12.11
CA ASP A 122 12.50 11.86 13.12
C ASP A 122 11.81 10.57 12.65
N LYS A 123 12.12 10.08 11.45
CA LYS A 123 11.48 8.91 10.84
C LYS A 123 12.17 7.62 11.27
N ASN A 124 11.41 6.51 11.32
CA ASN A 124 11.94 5.17 11.45
C ASN A 124 11.01 4.14 10.80
N ILE A 125 11.51 2.94 10.55
CA ILE A 125 10.78 1.84 9.90
C ILE A 125 9.83 1.19 10.89
N LYS A 126 10.28 0.85 12.09
CA LYS A 126 9.53 0.11 13.12
C LYS A 126 8.20 0.76 13.45
N SER A 127 8.14 2.10 13.56
CA SER A 127 6.91 2.81 13.91
C SER A 127 5.80 2.65 12.86
N LYS A 128 6.18 2.34 11.61
CA LYS A 128 5.27 2.13 10.49
C LYS A 128 5.05 0.67 10.13
N THR A 129 5.79 -0.25 10.76
CA THR A 129 5.60 -1.70 10.60
C THR A 129 4.36 -2.15 11.36
N ALA A 130 3.42 -2.82 10.68
CA ALA A 130 2.15 -3.29 11.22
C ALA A 130 1.42 -2.18 11.99
N ALA A 131 1.18 -1.06 11.34
CA ALA A 131 0.69 0.16 11.99
C ALA A 131 -0.46 0.84 11.24
N SER A 132 -1.11 0.15 10.31
CA SER A 132 -2.26 0.70 9.59
C SER A 132 -3.47 0.91 10.50
N ALA A 133 -4.28 1.91 10.14
CA ALA A 133 -5.52 2.20 10.84
C ALA A 133 -6.52 1.03 10.72
N ASP A 134 -6.62 0.40 9.56
CA ASP A 134 -7.62 -0.65 9.32
C ASP A 134 -7.33 -1.95 10.08
N TYR A 135 -6.06 -2.32 10.28
CA TYR A 135 -5.72 -3.65 10.84
C TYR A 135 -5.16 -3.58 12.25
N PHE A 136 -4.55 -2.45 12.66
CA PHE A 136 -3.76 -2.39 13.89
C PHE A 136 -4.18 -1.31 14.88
N SER A 137 -5.11 -0.39 14.55
CA SER A 137 -5.55 0.67 15.48
C SER A 137 -6.06 0.11 16.81
N ASP A 138 -6.78 -1.02 16.77
CA ASP A 138 -7.35 -1.68 17.93
C ASP A 138 -6.66 -3.01 18.26
N ASN A 139 -5.52 -3.33 17.63
CA ASN A 139 -4.81 -4.60 17.77
C ASN A 139 -3.32 -4.44 18.07
N ALA A 140 -3.02 -3.74 19.15
CA ALA A 140 -1.65 -3.53 19.63
C ALA A 140 -0.88 -4.84 19.90
N THR A 141 -1.59 -5.92 20.23
CA THR A 141 -0.98 -7.24 20.46
C THR A 141 -0.42 -7.82 19.16
N ALA A 142 -1.22 -7.86 18.09
CA ALA A 142 -0.73 -8.33 16.78
C ALA A 142 0.40 -7.45 16.26
N GLN A 143 0.27 -6.12 16.39
CA GLN A 143 1.33 -5.18 16.03
C GLN A 143 2.65 -5.51 16.76
N ALA A 144 2.60 -5.77 18.07
CA ALA A 144 3.78 -6.07 18.87
C ALA A 144 4.42 -7.41 18.46
N LEU A 145 3.61 -8.44 18.17
CA LEU A 145 4.09 -9.74 17.71
C LEU A 145 4.81 -9.62 16.36
N ILE A 146 4.19 -8.97 15.37
CA ILE A 146 4.79 -8.77 14.05
C ILE A 146 6.12 -7.99 14.16
N ARG A 147 6.18 -6.94 14.97
CA ARG A 147 7.44 -6.21 15.19
C ARG A 147 8.50 -7.05 15.86
N ALA A 148 8.11 -7.93 16.79
CA ALA A 148 9.01 -8.86 17.46
C ALA A 148 9.56 -9.93 16.47
N ASP A 149 8.80 -10.36 15.47
CA ASP A 149 9.29 -11.27 14.43
C ASP A 149 10.48 -10.64 13.68
N PHE A 150 10.34 -9.38 13.24
CA PHE A 150 11.45 -8.67 12.57
C PHE A 150 12.67 -8.46 13.48
N GLU A 151 12.44 -8.08 14.73
CA GLU A 151 13.53 -7.95 15.72
C GLU A 151 14.22 -9.30 15.93
N GLY A 152 13.45 -10.39 16.06
CA GLY A 152 13.97 -11.74 16.19
C GLY A 152 14.78 -12.20 14.99
N TRP A 153 14.34 -11.94 13.76
CA TRP A 153 15.10 -12.29 12.55
C TRP A 153 16.39 -11.48 12.42
N ILE A 154 16.37 -10.20 12.78
CA ILE A 154 17.57 -9.34 12.82
C ILE A 154 18.58 -9.88 13.86
N GLU A 155 18.10 -10.24 15.06
CA GLU A 155 18.95 -10.82 16.12
C GLU A 155 19.52 -12.19 15.70
N ALA A 156 18.69 -13.04 15.08
CA ALA A 156 19.08 -14.36 14.62
C ALA A 156 20.13 -14.30 13.47
N GLN A 157 20.02 -13.31 12.57
CA GLN A 157 21.07 -13.08 11.56
C GLN A 157 22.44 -12.88 12.20
N VAL A 158 22.50 -12.09 13.27
CA VAL A 158 23.76 -11.82 13.99
C VAL A 158 24.21 -12.99 14.85
N ALA A 159 23.27 -13.67 15.51
CA ALA A 159 23.59 -14.73 16.46
C ALA A 159 23.94 -16.08 15.80
N GLU A 160 23.31 -16.39 14.66
CA GLU A 160 23.40 -17.70 14.02
C GLU A 160 24.21 -17.68 12.73
N VAL A 161 24.04 -16.65 11.88
CA VAL A 161 24.63 -16.61 10.55
C VAL A 161 26.00 -15.92 10.55
N PHE A 162 26.13 -14.76 11.17
CA PHE A 162 27.38 -14.00 11.18
C PHE A 162 28.58 -14.78 11.77
N PRO A 163 28.45 -15.52 12.90
CA PRO A 163 29.55 -16.32 13.42
C PRO A 163 29.99 -17.42 12.47
N ASN A 164 29.13 -17.89 11.60
CA ASN A 164 29.32 -18.96 10.65
C ASN A 164 29.54 -18.47 9.20
N TRP A 165 29.86 -17.19 9.00
CA TRP A 165 29.99 -16.53 7.69
C TRP A 165 30.92 -17.25 6.72
N ASN A 166 31.99 -17.90 7.24
CA ASN A 166 32.97 -18.63 6.46
C ASN A 166 32.82 -20.16 6.60
N THR A 167 31.75 -20.64 7.24
CA THR A 167 31.48 -22.07 7.42
C THR A 167 30.62 -22.55 6.24
N ALA A 168 30.94 -23.70 5.65
CA ALA A 168 30.06 -24.30 4.65
C ALA A 168 28.77 -24.77 5.31
N ALA A 169 27.63 -24.27 4.82
CA ALA A 169 26.33 -24.63 5.34
C ALA A 169 25.93 -26.07 4.99
N GLN A 170 25.26 -26.73 5.91
CA GLN A 170 24.70 -28.08 5.79
C GLN A 170 23.40 -28.14 6.59
N ALA A 171 22.58 -29.16 6.37
CA ALA A 171 21.40 -29.41 7.18
C ALA A 171 21.75 -29.38 8.69
N GLY A 172 21.11 -28.49 9.44
CA GLY A 172 21.37 -28.25 10.85
C GLY A 172 22.59 -27.36 11.15
N ILE A 173 23.31 -26.84 10.16
CA ILE A 173 24.53 -25.98 10.34
C ILE A 173 24.36 -24.72 9.48
N SER A 174 24.32 -23.56 10.14
CA SER A 174 24.32 -22.23 9.49
C SER A 174 25.63 -21.98 8.74
N GLY A 175 25.60 -21.18 7.69
CA GLY A 175 26.81 -20.78 7.00
C GLY A 175 26.60 -20.27 5.59
N GLN A 176 27.66 -20.35 4.78
CA GLN A 176 27.62 -19.96 3.38
C GLN A 176 27.34 -21.17 2.47
N ILE A 177 26.61 -20.90 1.38
CA ILE A 177 26.33 -21.88 0.32
C ILE A 177 26.46 -21.22 -1.04
N ALA A 178 26.97 -21.95 -2.04
CA ALA A 178 27.14 -21.44 -3.38
C ALA A 178 25.80 -21.32 -4.12
N ASP A 179 25.59 -20.23 -4.85
CA ASP A 179 24.49 -19.99 -5.76
C ASP A 179 25.05 -19.45 -7.08
N GLY A 180 25.37 -20.36 -7.99
CA GLY A 180 26.08 -20.04 -9.23
C GLY A 180 27.42 -19.36 -8.94
N SER A 181 27.57 -18.10 -9.35
CA SER A 181 28.74 -17.27 -9.05
C SER A 181 28.61 -16.46 -7.74
N SER A 182 27.45 -16.54 -7.11
CA SER A 182 27.13 -15.83 -5.86
C SER A 182 27.29 -16.73 -4.63
N THR A 183 27.30 -16.13 -3.46
CA THR A 183 27.29 -16.83 -2.17
C THR A 183 26.10 -16.37 -1.37
N ARG A 184 25.31 -17.32 -0.82
CA ARG A 184 24.23 -17.08 0.10
C ARG A 184 24.63 -17.43 1.52
N TYR A 185 23.97 -16.82 2.49
CA TYR A 185 24.26 -16.97 3.91
C TYR A 185 22.98 -17.35 4.63
N ILE A 186 22.91 -18.60 5.04
CA ILE A 186 21.69 -19.23 5.52
C ILE A 186 21.82 -19.71 6.97
N ASN A 187 20.69 -19.81 7.64
CA ASN A 187 20.59 -20.43 8.95
C ASN A 187 20.63 -21.98 8.84
N ALA A 188 20.54 -22.67 9.97
CA ALA A 188 20.57 -24.14 10.02
C ALA A 188 19.41 -24.81 9.27
N LEU A 189 18.29 -24.10 9.08
CA LEU A 189 17.09 -24.56 8.35
C LEU A 189 17.10 -24.18 6.86
N GLY A 190 18.14 -23.54 6.35
CA GLY A 190 18.25 -23.14 4.94
C GLY A 190 17.68 -21.75 4.62
N LEU A 191 17.23 -20.97 5.60
CA LEU A 191 16.63 -19.64 5.41
C LEU A 191 17.69 -18.53 5.44
N GLU A 192 17.54 -17.55 4.52
CA GLU A 192 18.26 -16.27 4.53
C GLU A 192 17.47 -15.25 5.36
N TYR A 193 17.91 -14.92 6.57
CA TYR A 193 17.21 -13.93 7.42
C TYR A 193 17.15 -12.53 6.80
N ASP A 194 18.15 -12.11 6.02
CA ASP A 194 18.14 -10.84 5.31
C ASP A 194 16.99 -10.78 4.28
N GLN A 195 16.69 -11.91 3.60
CA GLN A 195 15.54 -11.99 2.68
C GLN A 195 14.21 -12.01 3.44
N MET A 196 14.12 -12.77 4.52
CA MET A 196 12.92 -12.78 5.37
C MET A 196 12.56 -11.37 5.86
N VAL A 197 13.56 -10.61 6.35
CA VAL A 197 13.35 -9.23 6.82
C VAL A 197 12.93 -8.32 5.67
N VAL A 198 13.66 -8.29 4.56
CA VAL A 198 13.39 -7.34 3.47
C VAL A 198 12.06 -7.64 2.78
N LYS A 199 11.77 -8.92 2.48
CA LYS A 199 10.51 -9.31 1.79
C LYS A 199 9.30 -9.25 2.72
N GLY A 200 9.48 -9.60 3.99
CA GLY A 200 8.44 -9.43 5.01
C GLY A 200 8.08 -7.95 5.25
N LEU A 201 9.07 -7.04 5.22
CA LEU A 201 8.83 -5.59 5.33
C LEU A 201 8.09 -5.01 4.11
N ILE A 202 8.13 -5.67 2.95
CA ILE A 202 7.27 -5.26 1.82
C ILE A 202 5.81 -5.30 2.27
N GLY A 203 5.35 -6.41 2.89
CA GLY A 203 4.00 -6.53 3.41
C GLY A 203 3.76 -5.70 4.67
N ALA A 204 4.54 -5.98 5.71
CA ALA A 204 4.29 -5.45 7.05
C ALA A 204 4.50 -3.94 7.20
N TRP A 205 5.22 -3.33 6.29
CA TRP A 205 5.48 -1.89 6.31
C TRP A 205 4.93 -1.21 5.05
N VAL A 206 5.48 -1.52 3.85
CA VAL A 206 5.18 -0.75 2.64
C VAL A 206 3.73 -0.95 2.20
N VAL A 207 3.29 -2.20 2.05
CA VAL A 207 1.91 -2.55 1.65
C VAL A 207 0.91 -2.14 2.73
N ASP A 208 1.17 -2.48 3.99
CA ASP A 208 0.29 -2.13 5.12
C ASP A 208 0.04 -0.61 5.19
N GLN A 209 1.08 0.20 5.06
CA GLN A 209 0.93 1.65 5.06
C GLN A 209 0.26 2.18 3.79
N THR A 210 0.58 1.63 2.62
CA THR A 210 0.00 2.10 1.36
C THR A 210 -1.49 1.83 1.31
N ILE A 211 -1.91 0.57 1.47
CA ILE A 211 -3.29 0.16 1.13
C ILE A 211 -4.22 0.04 2.35
N ASN A 212 -3.69 -0.23 3.56
CA ASN A 212 -4.49 -0.39 4.77
C ASN A 212 -4.47 0.85 5.68
N ASN A 213 -3.57 1.81 5.40
CA ASN A 213 -3.49 3.07 6.13
C ASN A 213 -3.87 4.25 5.21
N TYR A 214 -2.97 4.70 4.36
CA TYR A 214 -3.10 5.96 3.63
C TYR A 214 -4.20 5.96 2.55
N LEU A 215 -4.50 4.81 1.93
CA LEU A 215 -5.62 4.65 0.99
C LEU A 215 -6.90 4.10 1.66
N SER A 216 -6.92 4.03 2.97
CA SER A 216 -8.12 3.65 3.73
C SER A 216 -9.04 4.85 3.93
N THR A 217 -10.36 4.62 3.83
CA THR A 217 -11.36 5.62 4.20
C THR A 217 -11.29 5.97 5.69
N SER A 218 -10.80 5.06 6.55
CA SER A 218 -10.56 5.34 7.98
C SER A 218 -9.55 6.48 8.19
N VAL A 219 -8.63 6.68 7.26
CA VAL A 219 -7.60 7.74 7.31
C VAL A 219 -7.98 8.92 6.41
N LEU A 220 -8.44 8.65 5.18
CA LEU A 220 -8.80 9.71 4.24
C LEU A 220 -9.96 10.56 4.73
N ASP A 221 -10.95 9.94 5.38
CA ASP A 221 -12.15 10.59 5.90
C ASP A 221 -12.09 10.85 7.42
N GLU A 222 -10.90 10.72 8.04
CA GLU A 222 -10.73 10.93 9.49
C GLU A 222 -11.17 12.35 9.89
N GLY A 223 -12.02 12.43 10.92
CA GLY A 223 -12.48 13.71 11.48
C GLY A 223 -13.19 14.58 10.44
N GLU A 224 -12.66 15.78 10.21
CA GLU A 224 -13.23 16.77 9.29
C GLU A 224 -12.51 16.79 7.91
N ASN A 225 -11.71 15.78 7.57
CA ASN A 225 -10.88 15.79 6.36
C ASN A 225 -11.66 16.08 5.07
N ARG A 226 -12.90 15.56 4.93
CA ARG A 226 -13.75 15.88 3.76
C ARG A 226 -14.15 17.37 3.76
N ALA A 227 -14.67 17.86 4.87
CA ALA A 227 -15.10 19.25 4.97
C ALA A 227 -13.95 20.24 4.78
N GLU A 228 -12.77 19.95 5.36
CA GLU A 228 -11.56 20.76 5.18
C GLU A 228 -11.08 20.74 3.72
N ASN A 229 -11.15 19.57 3.06
CA ASN A 229 -10.79 19.44 1.65
C ASN A 229 -11.77 20.20 0.75
N ASP A 230 -13.08 20.10 0.98
CA ASP A 230 -14.13 20.82 0.21
C ASP A 230 -13.98 22.34 0.34
N MET A 231 -13.56 22.83 1.51
CA MET A 231 -13.28 24.25 1.74
C MET A 231 -11.90 24.68 1.18
N GLY A 232 -11.07 23.75 0.74
CA GLY A 232 -9.70 24.02 0.31
C GLY A 232 -8.76 24.46 1.45
N ASN A 233 -9.08 24.11 2.69
CA ASN A 233 -8.29 24.43 3.85
C ASN A 233 -7.01 23.57 3.87
N VAL A 234 -5.87 24.24 3.75
CA VAL A 234 -4.55 23.59 3.76
C VAL A 234 -4.00 23.45 5.17
N GLU A 235 -3.11 22.50 5.38
CA GLU A 235 -2.34 22.38 6.62
C GLU A 235 -1.50 23.62 6.88
N GLU A 236 -1.23 23.93 8.16
CA GLU A 236 -0.47 25.12 8.54
C GLU A 236 0.94 25.10 7.90
N GLY A 237 1.23 26.15 7.13
CA GLY A 237 2.51 26.29 6.42
C GLY A 237 2.69 25.37 5.21
N LYS A 238 1.62 24.73 4.73
CA LYS A 238 1.62 23.84 3.57
C LYS A 238 0.73 24.37 2.45
N SER A 239 0.84 23.75 1.26
CA SER A 239 0.02 24.05 0.07
C SER A 239 -1.04 22.99 -0.20
N TYR A 240 -1.10 21.92 0.59
CA TYR A 240 -2.00 20.77 0.45
C TYR A 240 -2.98 20.66 1.63
N THR A 241 -4.12 20.01 1.39
CA THR A 241 -5.05 19.58 2.44
C THR A 241 -4.56 18.30 3.09
N THR A 242 -5.02 17.97 4.29
CA THR A 242 -4.65 16.71 4.96
C THR A 242 -4.99 15.49 4.10
N MET A 243 -6.16 15.46 3.44
CA MET A 243 -6.55 14.35 2.58
C MET A 243 -5.63 14.21 1.36
N GLU A 244 -5.27 15.31 0.73
CA GLU A 244 -4.29 15.34 -0.37
C GLU A 244 -2.96 14.74 0.06
N HIS A 245 -2.46 15.15 1.22
CA HIS A 245 -1.20 14.65 1.76
C HIS A 245 -1.25 13.15 2.10
N LYS A 246 -2.36 12.65 2.69
CA LYS A 246 -2.51 11.21 2.95
C LYS A 246 -2.42 10.38 1.67
N TRP A 247 -3.05 10.83 0.59
CA TRP A 247 -2.95 10.16 -0.70
C TRP A 247 -1.53 10.20 -1.27
N ASP A 248 -0.86 11.34 -1.15
CA ASP A 248 0.54 11.51 -1.57
C ASP A 248 1.50 10.64 -0.74
N GLU A 249 1.23 10.42 0.55
CA GLU A 249 2.00 9.50 1.40
C GLU A 249 1.90 8.04 0.90
N ALA A 250 0.72 7.61 0.42
CA ALA A 250 0.57 6.29 -0.22
C ALA A 250 1.39 6.20 -1.52
N TYR A 251 1.29 7.23 -2.37
CA TYR A 251 2.10 7.33 -3.60
C TYR A 251 3.60 7.28 -3.31
N GLY A 252 4.04 7.96 -2.27
CA GLY A 252 5.44 8.03 -1.87
C GLY A 252 6.04 6.67 -1.47
N TYR A 253 5.26 5.75 -0.90
CA TYR A 253 5.72 4.39 -0.62
C TYR A 253 5.89 3.54 -1.88
N VAL A 254 5.19 3.88 -2.96
CA VAL A 254 5.29 3.14 -4.24
C VAL A 254 6.35 3.74 -5.16
N TYR A 255 6.42 5.08 -5.24
CA TYR A 255 7.20 5.78 -6.25
C TYR A 255 8.20 6.80 -5.69
N GLY A 256 8.36 6.87 -4.38
CA GLY A 256 9.12 7.95 -3.71
C GLY A 256 10.61 8.01 -4.05
N LEU A 257 11.22 6.93 -4.57
CA LEU A 257 12.61 6.90 -4.99
C LEU A 257 12.80 6.94 -6.52
N ASN A 258 11.72 6.94 -7.31
CA ASN A 258 11.82 7.08 -8.76
C ASN A 258 12.33 8.47 -9.15
N GLN A 259 13.22 8.53 -10.13
CA GLN A 259 13.88 9.78 -10.57
C GLN A 259 12.98 10.63 -11.46
N ASP A 260 12.14 9.99 -12.29
CA ASP A 260 11.21 10.67 -13.18
C ASP A 260 9.77 10.60 -12.63
N ALA A 261 9.36 11.68 -11.96
CA ALA A 261 8.00 11.80 -11.44
C ALA A 261 6.93 11.94 -12.55
N SER A 262 7.31 12.18 -13.79
CA SER A 262 6.37 12.26 -14.91
C SER A 262 6.04 10.88 -15.49
N ASP A 263 6.98 9.94 -15.41
CA ASP A 263 6.83 8.55 -15.85
C ASP A 263 7.59 7.60 -14.93
N PRO A 264 7.11 7.38 -13.69
CA PRO A 264 7.82 6.53 -12.75
C PRO A 264 7.82 5.05 -13.16
N ASN A 265 6.92 4.63 -14.07
CA ASN A 265 6.91 3.27 -14.59
C ASN A 265 8.09 2.98 -15.54
N ALA A 266 8.74 4.02 -16.10
CA ALA A 266 9.97 3.85 -16.88
C ALA A 266 11.20 3.52 -16.01
N ASP A 267 11.12 3.74 -14.69
CA ASP A 267 12.22 3.57 -13.72
C ASP A 267 11.81 2.64 -12.55
N LEU A 268 11.07 1.57 -12.85
CA LEU A 268 10.69 0.57 -11.86
C LEU A 268 11.91 -0.24 -11.41
N GLY A 269 12.01 -0.45 -10.10
CA GLY A 269 13.18 -1.02 -9.45
C GLY A 269 14.05 0.03 -8.73
N ALA A 270 13.51 1.24 -8.55
CA ALA A 270 14.18 2.32 -7.82
C ALA A 270 14.39 2.01 -6.32
N ASP A 271 13.64 1.08 -5.75
CA ASP A 271 13.84 0.55 -4.39
C ASP A 271 13.89 -0.98 -4.39
N ASP A 272 14.27 -1.58 -3.25
CA ASP A 272 14.30 -3.03 -3.03
C ASP A 272 12.96 -3.58 -2.49
N TYR A 273 11.93 -2.75 -2.40
CA TYR A 273 10.62 -3.05 -1.84
C TYR A 273 9.55 -3.15 -2.95
N LEU A 274 8.38 -2.54 -2.73
CA LEU A 274 7.21 -2.71 -3.61
C LEU A 274 7.47 -2.26 -5.05
N ASN A 275 8.17 -1.14 -5.25
CA ASN A 275 8.46 -0.60 -6.59
C ASN A 275 9.20 -1.61 -7.49
N LYS A 276 10.20 -2.31 -6.94
CA LYS A 276 10.92 -3.38 -7.65
C LYS A 276 9.98 -4.50 -8.10
N TYR A 277 9.02 -4.87 -7.26
CA TYR A 277 8.15 -6.01 -7.55
C TYR A 277 6.98 -5.64 -8.46
N ILE A 278 6.55 -4.39 -8.46
CA ILE A 278 5.70 -3.87 -9.55
C ILE A 278 6.41 -4.08 -10.89
N GLY A 279 7.69 -3.70 -11.01
CA GLY A 279 8.46 -3.89 -12.23
C GLY A 279 8.68 -5.37 -12.62
N ARG A 280 8.85 -6.26 -11.63
CA ARG A 280 8.97 -7.69 -11.88
C ARG A 280 7.69 -8.31 -12.44
N VAL A 281 6.54 -7.91 -11.90
CA VAL A 281 5.23 -8.40 -12.35
C VAL A 281 4.82 -7.75 -13.66
N GLU A 282 5.10 -6.45 -13.88
CA GLU A 282 4.89 -5.78 -15.18
C GLU A 282 5.70 -6.43 -16.31
N GLY A 283 6.88 -6.97 -16.01
CA GLY A 283 7.73 -7.68 -16.97
C GLY A 283 7.22 -9.05 -17.40
N ASP A 284 6.24 -9.60 -16.68
CA ASP A 284 5.59 -10.85 -17.00
C ASP A 284 4.44 -10.62 -17.99
N PRO A 285 4.42 -11.31 -19.16
CA PRO A 285 3.40 -11.11 -20.18
C PRO A 285 1.97 -11.33 -19.71
N ASP A 286 1.74 -12.20 -18.72
CA ASP A 286 0.41 -12.50 -18.18
C ASP A 286 -0.15 -11.36 -17.33
N PHE A 287 0.71 -10.51 -16.77
CA PHE A 287 0.33 -9.44 -15.85
C PHE A 287 0.66 -8.04 -16.37
N GLN A 288 1.05 -7.93 -17.63
CA GLN A 288 1.42 -6.67 -18.26
C GLN A 288 0.29 -5.63 -18.17
N GLY A 289 0.62 -4.40 -17.82
CA GLY A 289 -0.31 -3.29 -17.59
C GLY A 289 -0.68 -3.09 -16.12
N ILE A 290 -0.17 -3.93 -15.19
CA ILE A 290 -0.43 -3.77 -13.76
C ILE A 290 0.20 -2.48 -13.21
N ALA A 291 1.40 -2.12 -13.68
CA ALA A 291 2.08 -0.89 -13.30
C ALA A 291 1.30 0.35 -13.78
N ASP A 292 0.82 0.33 -15.02
CA ASP A 292 0.00 1.41 -15.58
C ASP A 292 -1.33 1.54 -14.83
N ALA A 293 -1.98 0.44 -14.48
CA ALA A 293 -3.22 0.46 -13.70
C ALA A 293 -3.01 1.15 -12.34
N ILE A 294 -1.92 0.84 -11.64
CA ILE A 294 -1.58 1.45 -10.35
C ILE A 294 -1.30 2.95 -10.52
N PHE A 295 -0.46 3.32 -11.49
CA PHE A 295 -0.08 4.73 -11.69
C PHE A 295 -1.26 5.59 -12.13
N GLN A 296 -2.10 5.11 -13.06
CA GLN A 296 -3.32 5.80 -13.47
C GLN A 296 -4.29 5.97 -12.31
N ALA A 297 -4.47 4.94 -11.47
CA ALA A 297 -5.34 5.02 -10.30
C ALA A 297 -4.82 6.04 -9.27
N PHE A 298 -3.52 6.11 -9.03
CA PHE A 298 -2.95 7.16 -8.18
C PHE A 298 -3.22 8.57 -8.72
N LYS A 299 -3.02 8.81 -10.02
CA LYS A 299 -3.27 10.11 -10.64
C LYS A 299 -4.75 10.50 -10.60
N LEU A 300 -5.62 9.58 -10.97
CA LEU A 300 -7.07 9.84 -11.05
C LEU A 300 -7.66 10.03 -9.64
N GLY A 301 -7.28 9.20 -8.66
CA GLY A 301 -7.75 9.35 -7.29
C GLY A 301 -7.29 10.65 -6.63
N ARG A 302 -6.05 11.10 -6.91
CA ARG A 302 -5.58 12.41 -6.43
C ARG A 302 -6.31 13.58 -7.10
N ALA A 303 -6.64 13.44 -8.39
CA ALA A 303 -7.48 14.41 -9.11
C ALA A 303 -8.92 14.41 -8.57
N ALA A 304 -9.46 13.26 -8.22
CA ALA A 304 -10.76 13.12 -7.58
C ALA A 304 -10.84 13.83 -6.22
N ILE A 305 -9.78 13.74 -5.40
CA ILE A 305 -9.68 14.50 -4.14
C ILE A 305 -9.74 16.01 -4.40
N VAL A 306 -9.00 16.52 -5.39
CA VAL A 306 -9.02 17.94 -5.76
C VAL A 306 -10.41 18.38 -6.24
N ALA A 307 -11.13 17.48 -6.91
CA ALA A 307 -12.48 17.76 -7.42
C ALA A 307 -13.60 17.54 -6.37
N GLY A 308 -13.30 16.99 -5.19
CA GLY A 308 -14.30 16.62 -4.18
C GLY A 308 -15.12 15.37 -4.56
N ASP A 309 -14.66 14.58 -5.55
CA ASP A 309 -15.32 13.33 -5.98
C ASP A 309 -14.76 12.14 -5.18
N TYR A 310 -15.31 11.95 -3.98
CA TYR A 310 -14.83 10.92 -3.06
C TYR A 310 -15.24 9.51 -3.46
N ASP A 311 -16.30 9.33 -4.22
CA ASP A 311 -16.70 8.03 -4.76
C ASP A 311 -15.66 7.55 -5.79
N LEU A 312 -15.27 8.43 -6.71
CA LEU A 312 -14.20 8.13 -7.67
C LEU A 312 -12.85 7.90 -6.97
N ARG A 313 -12.51 8.71 -5.94
CA ARG A 313 -11.32 8.48 -5.11
C ARG A 313 -11.30 7.05 -4.54
N ASP A 314 -12.40 6.62 -3.95
CA ASP A 314 -12.51 5.30 -3.31
C ASP A 314 -12.48 4.15 -4.33
N GLU A 315 -13.03 4.36 -5.55
CA GLU A 315 -12.87 3.41 -6.66
C GLU A 315 -11.39 3.26 -7.06
N GLN A 316 -10.66 4.38 -7.15
CA GLN A 316 -9.23 4.32 -7.48
C GLN A 316 -8.41 3.67 -6.35
N ALA A 317 -8.72 3.96 -5.10
CA ALA A 317 -8.09 3.30 -3.96
C ALA A 317 -8.26 1.77 -4.01
N LYS A 318 -9.46 1.27 -4.35
CA LYS A 318 -9.74 -0.17 -4.51
C LYS A 318 -8.91 -0.81 -5.63
N ILE A 319 -8.71 -0.10 -6.75
CA ILE A 319 -7.86 -0.60 -7.85
C ILE A 319 -6.42 -0.78 -7.34
N ILE A 320 -5.88 0.21 -6.63
CA ILE A 320 -4.52 0.12 -6.07
C ILE A 320 -4.45 -1.01 -5.03
N GLN A 321 -5.41 -1.10 -4.12
CA GLN A 321 -5.49 -2.16 -3.11
C GLN A 321 -5.49 -3.56 -3.74
N GLN A 322 -6.28 -3.77 -4.78
CA GLN A 322 -6.34 -5.04 -5.50
C GLN A 322 -5.02 -5.34 -6.20
N LYS A 323 -4.50 -4.40 -7.01
CA LYS A 323 -3.30 -4.63 -7.82
C LYS A 323 -2.03 -4.82 -6.97
N VAL A 324 -1.88 -4.06 -5.90
CA VAL A 324 -0.77 -4.25 -4.94
C VAL A 324 -0.90 -5.62 -4.24
N SER A 325 -2.10 -6.03 -3.86
CA SER A 325 -2.32 -7.36 -3.26
C SER A 325 -2.03 -8.50 -4.24
N GLU A 326 -2.42 -8.37 -5.51
CA GLU A 326 -2.11 -9.33 -6.58
C GLU A 326 -0.59 -9.51 -6.72
N ILE A 327 0.20 -8.43 -6.70
CA ILE A 327 1.67 -8.49 -6.78
C ILE A 327 2.25 -9.36 -5.66
N ILE A 328 1.75 -9.22 -4.43
CA ILE A 328 2.23 -10.03 -3.29
C ILE A 328 1.91 -11.52 -3.52
N GLY A 329 0.69 -11.83 -3.95
CA GLY A 329 0.27 -13.21 -4.25
C GLY A 329 1.08 -13.83 -5.40
N ILE A 330 1.25 -13.11 -6.50
CA ILE A 330 2.03 -13.54 -7.68
C ILE A 330 3.48 -13.84 -7.26
N ARG A 331 4.11 -12.93 -6.50
CA ARG A 331 5.51 -13.12 -6.09
C ARG A 331 5.69 -14.25 -5.09
N ALA A 332 4.72 -14.50 -4.20
CA ALA A 332 4.75 -15.66 -3.32
C ALA A 332 4.75 -16.96 -4.12
N VAL A 333 3.83 -17.10 -5.09
CA VAL A 333 3.77 -18.30 -5.97
C VAL A 333 5.02 -18.41 -6.84
N TYR A 334 5.45 -17.31 -7.47
CA TYR A 334 6.64 -17.30 -8.32
C TYR A 334 7.85 -17.92 -7.61
N TYR A 335 8.18 -17.45 -6.42
CA TYR A 335 9.39 -17.92 -5.72
C TYR A 335 9.29 -19.38 -5.29
N LEU A 336 8.12 -19.85 -4.87
CA LEU A 336 7.91 -21.26 -4.58
C LEU A 336 8.13 -22.12 -5.83
N GLN A 337 7.63 -21.68 -6.99
CA GLN A 337 7.75 -22.41 -8.22
C GLN A 337 9.16 -22.34 -8.84
N GLN A 338 9.87 -21.21 -8.71
CA GLN A 338 11.25 -21.06 -9.19
C GLN A 338 12.26 -21.92 -8.42
N ALA A 339 12.00 -22.25 -7.17
CA ALA A 339 12.86 -23.15 -6.39
C ALA A 339 12.83 -24.60 -6.93
N LYS A 340 11.71 -25.06 -7.50
CA LYS A 340 11.49 -26.47 -7.91
C LYS A 340 12.51 -26.98 -8.92
N PRO A 341 12.85 -26.29 -10.02
CA PRO A 341 13.88 -26.75 -10.95
C PRO A 341 15.24 -27.01 -10.27
N SER A 342 15.61 -26.16 -9.30
CA SER A 342 16.87 -26.28 -8.56
C SER A 342 16.86 -27.48 -7.60
N LEU A 343 15.74 -27.75 -6.95
CA LEU A 343 15.55 -28.92 -6.07
C LEU A 343 15.47 -30.23 -6.85
N SER A 344 14.95 -30.21 -8.08
CA SER A 344 14.74 -31.40 -8.90
C SER A 344 15.97 -31.92 -9.63
N GLN A 345 17.13 -31.28 -9.49
CA GLN A 345 18.37 -31.73 -10.11
C GLN A 345 18.89 -33.03 -9.46
N GLU A 346 19.68 -33.83 -10.19
CA GLU A 346 20.32 -35.03 -9.65
C GLU A 346 21.15 -34.71 -8.40
N VAL A 347 21.79 -33.55 -8.39
CA VAL A 347 22.41 -32.91 -7.20
C VAL A 347 21.72 -31.57 -7.02
N PRO A 348 20.84 -31.44 -6.02
CA PRO A 348 20.08 -30.20 -5.83
C PRO A 348 20.96 -28.97 -5.70
N ALA A 349 20.60 -27.90 -6.41
CA ALA A 349 21.24 -26.59 -6.31
C ALA A 349 20.61 -25.81 -5.13
N PHE A 350 20.88 -26.28 -3.90
CA PHE A 350 20.28 -25.74 -2.68
C PHE A 350 20.46 -24.24 -2.52
N GLY A 351 21.62 -23.67 -2.90
CA GLY A 351 21.86 -22.23 -2.75
C GLY A 351 20.88 -21.39 -3.55
N THR A 352 20.59 -21.78 -4.79
CA THR A 352 19.58 -21.12 -5.63
C THR A 352 18.17 -21.34 -5.07
N ALA A 353 17.84 -22.60 -4.75
CA ALA A 353 16.51 -22.93 -4.22
C ALA A 353 16.22 -22.21 -2.90
N PHE A 354 17.18 -22.16 -1.98
CA PHE A 354 16.99 -21.53 -0.67
C PHE A 354 16.89 -20.01 -0.75
N HIS A 355 17.56 -19.40 -1.73
CA HIS A 355 17.34 -17.99 -2.02
C HIS A 355 15.90 -17.72 -2.44
N ASP A 356 15.41 -18.46 -3.45
CA ASP A 356 14.03 -18.32 -3.91
C ASP A 356 13.04 -18.59 -2.76
N LEU A 357 13.22 -19.67 -2.01
CA LEU A 357 12.32 -20.02 -0.89
C LEU A 357 12.39 -19.02 0.27
N SER A 358 13.53 -18.39 0.52
CA SER A 358 13.64 -17.33 1.53
C SER A 358 12.94 -16.04 1.11
N GLU A 359 13.01 -15.68 -0.19
CA GLU A 359 12.18 -14.60 -0.75
C GLU A 359 10.69 -15.00 -0.70
N GLY A 360 10.36 -16.24 -1.08
CA GLY A 360 9.02 -16.81 -1.00
C GLY A 360 8.44 -16.76 0.41
N TYR A 361 9.22 -17.12 1.42
CA TYR A 361 8.84 -16.99 2.83
C TYR A 361 8.37 -15.57 3.18
N GLY A 362 9.16 -14.56 2.81
CA GLY A 362 8.82 -13.18 3.08
C GLY A 362 7.57 -12.70 2.34
N PHE A 363 7.31 -13.21 1.12
CA PHE A 363 6.07 -12.91 0.40
C PHE A 363 4.86 -13.67 0.95
N ILE A 364 5.00 -14.90 1.40
CA ILE A 364 3.94 -15.63 2.14
C ILE A 364 3.61 -14.87 3.42
N TYR A 365 4.62 -14.47 4.20
CA TYR A 365 4.42 -13.64 5.40
C TYR A 365 3.68 -12.35 5.08
N SER A 366 3.93 -11.76 3.91
CA SER A 366 3.32 -10.51 3.45
C SER A 366 1.84 -10.64 3.06
N LEU A 367 1.32 -11.84 2.82
CA LEU A 367 -0.09 -12.07 2.42
C LEU A 367 -1.11 -11.57 3.46
N GLN A 368 -0.78 -11.59 4.75
CA GLN A 368 -1.65 -11.10 5.83
C GLN A 368 -1.85 -9.58 5.83
N PHE A 369 -1.05 -8.83 5.06
CA PHE A 369 -1.16 -7.38 4.91
C PHE A 369 -1.84 -6.98 3.58
N THR A 370 -2.22 -7.93 2.76
CA THR A 370 -2.99 -7.71 1.53
C THR A 370 -4.42 -7.24 1.86
N LYS A 371 -5.14 -6.73 0.87
CA LYS A 371 -6.53 -6.29 1.06
C LYS A 371 -7.41 -6.72 -0.11
N ASN A 372 -8.46 -7.45 0.21
CA ASN A 372 -9.52 -7.76 -0.73
C ASN A 372 -10.56 -6.62 -0.69
N PRO A 373 -10.70 -5.81 -1.76
CA PRO A 373 -11.60 -4.65 -1.75
C PRO A 373 -13.08 -5.03 -1.59
N SER A 374 -13.45 -6.29 -1.89
CA SER A 374 -14.83 -6.75 -1.77
C SER A 374 -15.23 -7.09 -0.33
N THR A 375 -14.28 -7.51 0.50
CA THR A 375 -14.50 -7.91 1.90
C THR A 375 -13.91 -6.93 2.90
N ASN A 376 -13.05 -6.04 2.44
CA ASN A 376 -12.25 -5.10 3.26
C ASN A 376 -11.36 -5.81 4.30
N ALA A 377 -10.98 -7.08 4.03
CA ALA A 377 -10.14 -7.92 4.87
C ALA A 377 -8.93 -8.40 4.08
N PRO A 378 -7.87 -8.90 4.72
CA PRO A 378 -6.76 -9.51 4.00
C PRO A 378 -7.21 -10.74 3.19
N TYR A 379 -6.50 -11.04 2.11
CA TYR A 379 -6.74 -12.28 1.35
C TYR A 379 -6.45 -13.52 2.19
N PHE A 380 -5.50 -13.45 3.10
CA PHE A 380 -5.13 -14.50 4.05
C PHE A 380 -5.03 -13.92 5.45
N SER A 381 -5.64 -14.59 6.42
CA SER A 381 -5.46 -14.27 7.84
C SER A 381 -4.04 -14.63 8.32
N ALA A 382 -3.59 -14.04 9.42
CA ALA A 382 -2.31 -14.37 10.03
C ALA A 382 -2.18 -15.88 10.30
N SER A 383 -3.23 -16.54 10.79
CA SER A 383 -3.21 -17.99 11.06
C SER A 383 -3.11 -18.85 9.80
N GLU A 384 -3.65 -18.41 8.66
CA GLU A 384 -3.47 -19.12 7.38
C GLU A 384 -2.04 -18.93 6.85
N VAL A 385 -1.47 -17.74 7.05
CA VAL A 385 -0.06 -17.47 6.72
C VAL A 385 0.88 -18.30 7.58
N ASP A 386 0.64 -18.35 8.90
CA ASP A 386 1.43 -19.18 9.83
C ASP A 386 1.40 -20.66 9.43
N ALA A 387 0.22 -21.18 9.06
CA ALA A 387 0.09 -22.57 8.58
C ALA A 387 0.88 -22.82 7.30
N MET A 388 0.86 -21.92 6.32
CA MET A 388 1.65 -22.07 5.09
C MET A 388 3.17 -22.01 5.36
N ILE A 389 3.59 -21.19 6.31
CA ILE A 389 5.01 -21.11 6.74
C ILE A 389 5.41 -22.39 7.49
N GLU A 390 4.54 -22.90 8.34
CA GLU A 390 4.75 -24.18 9.03
C GLU A 390 4.87 -25.33 8.01
N ASP A 391 3.93 -25.43 7.08
CA ASP A 391 3.98 -26.43 6.00
C ASP A 391 5.28 -26.35 5.19
N LEU A 392 5.75 -25.12 4.86
CA LEU A 392 6.99 -24.91 4.11
C LEU A 392 8.23 -25.46 4.84
N LEU A 393 8.23 -25.50 6.18
CA LEU A 393 9.38 -25.83 7.00
C LEU A 393 9.31 -27.19 7.70
N ASP A 394 8.16 -27.89 7.67
CA ASP A 394 7.89 -29.08 8.50
C ASP A 394 7.82 -30.41 7.71
N ASP A 395 8.29 -30.43 6.45
CA ASP A 395 8.45 -31.69 5.70
C ASP A 395 9.53 -32.61 6.33
N GLY A 396 10.38 -32.07 7.19
CA GLY A 396 11.38 -32.81 7.96
C GLY A 396 12.11 -31.94 8.98
N PRO A 397 13.05 -32.48 9.75
CA PRO A 397 13.67 -31.81 10.89
C PRO A 397 14.63 -30.68 10.50
N ASN A 398 14.97 -30.52 9.21
CA ASN A 398 15.98 -29.59 8.76
C ASN A 398 15.41 -28.40 7.95
N GLY A 399 14.11 -28.16 8.01
CA GLY A 399 13.44 -27.04 7.29
C GLY A 399 13.57 -27.18 5.78
N LEU A 400 14.03 -26.14 5.08
CA LEU A 400 14.13 -26.10 3.62
C LEU A 400 15.02 -27.21 3.00
N TRP A 401 15.95 -27.79 3.81
CA TRP A 401 16.75 -28.91 3.34
C TRP A 401 15.92 -30.17 3.04
N ASP A 402 14.80 -30.31 3.71
CA ASP A 402 13.90 -31.46 3.61
C ASP A 402 12.61 -31.14 2.81
N VAL A 403 12.43 -29.89 2.32
CA VAL A 403 11.23 -29.43 1.66
C VAL A 403 10.90 -30.28 0.43
N GLU A 404 9.62 -30.69 0.30
CA GLU A 404 9.11 -31.47 -0.82
C GLU A 404 8.49 -30.56 -1.89
N ILE A 405 8.65 -30.94 -3.17
CA ILE A 405 8.05 -30.22 -4.29
C ILE A 405 6.52 -30.17 -4.18
N THR A 406 5.91 -31.22 -3.66
CA THR A 406 4.47 -31.34 -3.44
C THR A 406 3.94 -30.32 -2.44
N THR A 407 4.74 -29.97 -1.43
CA THR A 407 4.41 -28.92 -0.47
C THR A 407 4.42 -27.54 -1.14
N LEU A 408 5.45 -27.27 -1.97
CA LEU A 408 5.53 -26.01 -2.74
C LEU A 408 4.33 -25.85 -3.68
N ASP A 409 3.89 -26.94 -4.34
CA ASP A 409 2.71 -26.93 -5.20
C ASP A 409 1.43 -26.67 -4.40
N ALA A 410 1.25 -27.33 -3.26
CA ALA A 410 0.06 -27.20 -2.43
C ALA A 410 -0.09 -25.75 -1.87
N ILE A 411 1.01 -25.14 -1.41
CA ILE A 411 1.01 -23.75 -0.96
C ILE A 411 0.70 -22.82 -2.14
N SER A 412 1.35 -23.01 -3.30
CA SER A 412 1.13 -22.20 -4.50
C SER A 412 -0.32 -22.28 -5.00
N GLU A 413 -0.93 -23.46 -5.02
CA GLU A 413 -2.34 -23.66 -5.37
C GLU A 413 -3.26 -22.96 -4.36
N THR A 414 -2.96 -23.06 -3.07
CA THR A 414 -3.72 -22.38 -2.02
C THR A 414 -3.71 -20.87 -2.20
N ILE A 415 -2.57 -20.31 -2.57
CA ILE A 415 -2.43 -18.86 -2.80
C ILE A 415 -3.19 -18.46 -4.06
N SER A 416 -2.92 -19.12 -5.22
CA SER A 416 -3.50 -18.74 -6.50
C SER A 416 -5.03 -18.83 -6.51
N GLN A 417 -5.63 -19.79 -5.78
CA GLN A 417 -7.09 -19.92 -5.67
C GLN A 417 -7.79 -18.74 -4.96
N ARG A 418 -7.05 -17.93 -4.22
CA ARG A 418 -7.60 -16.73 -3.54
C ARG A 418 -7.56 -15.48 -4.41
N PHE A 419 -6.71 -15.46 -5.43
CA PHE A 419 -6.56 -14.37 -6.38
C PHE A 419 -7.14 -14.75 -7.75
N GLU A 420 -7.20 -13.82 -8.68
CA GLU A 420 -7.73 -14.02 -10.03
C GLU A 420 -6.63 -14.41 -11.04
N PHE A 421 -5.64 -15.24 -10.61
CA PHE A 421 -4.60 -15.77 -11.49
C PHE A 421 -4.40 -17.26 -11.28
N THR A 422 -3.88 -17.95 -12.29
CA THR A 422 -3.55 -19.37 -12.18
C THR A 422 -2.12 -19.57 -11.68
N LEU A 423 -1.84 -20.79 -11.15
CA LEU A 423 -0.49 -21.14 -10.72
C LEU A 423 0.50 -21.01 -11.89
N GLU A 424 0.13 -21.45 -13.09
CA GLU A 424 0.99 -21.39 -14.28
C GLU A 424 1.35 -19.96 -14.64
N GLN A 425 0.40 -19.03 -14.60
CA GLN A 425 0.65 -17.61 -14.86
C GLN A 425 1.66 -17.03 -13.86
N ALA A 426 1.50 -17.32 -12.59
CA ALA A 426 2.38 -16.76 -11.55
C ALA A 426 3.74 -17.48 -11.44
N ALA A 427 3.94 -18.61 -12.13
CA ALA A 427 5.17 -19.41 -12.09
C ALA A 427 6.23 -18.97 -13.11
N GLU A 428 5.90 -18.06 -14.06
CA GLU A 428 6.78 -17.68 -15.19
C GLU A 428 7.71 -16.48 -14.92
#